data_50d0f01d5ff892e4f554db7e10146000
#
_entry.id   50d0f01d5ff892e4f554db7e10146000
#
_cell.length_a   1.000
_cell.length_b   1.000
_cell.length_c   1.000
_cell.angle_alpha   90.00
_cell.angle_beta   90.00
_cell.angle_gamma   90.00
#
_symmetry.space_group_name_H-M   'P 1'
#
loop_
_entity.id
_entity.type
_entity.pdbx_description
1 polymer ?
#
loop_
_entity_poly.entity_id
_entity_poly.type
_entity_poly.pdbx_seq_one_letter_code
_entity_poly.pdbx_strand_id
1 'polypeptide(L)'
;MGNMFLFHAFRAAPGLALMALLAACGSGAGDGRQQGADSLATKPSDKETEVLNVGGRFFSVPSPVQAALAIKQAGLKYQKDQMAPLEKGDAVTARMAQATLLGVYGADMSYATVHKDGQRALATLQAIEKLGAKLELGNAFDKALVERFKANMGSEDSLLRFSGMAFRAADQYLKTNDAHDVSAWVLAAGWVEGMHLTLADPAAGRNAAVLARIGEQKGTLDGILAVVDGINKEGHSNALLAGLKELRRAMEGIKTTYVYEAPVTDAAAKTTYINSKSTAEVSAEQLAEIAAKVAALRNLILA
;
A
#
# COMPACT_ATOMS: atom_id res chain seq x y z
N MET A 1 -7.42 -26.04 52.52
CA MET A 1 -8.46 -25.01 52.65
C MET A 1 -8.55 -24.37 51.27
N GLY A 2 -9.40 -24.70 50.32
CA GLY A 2 -10.78 -25.19 50.32
C GLY A 2 -11.75 -24.08 50.00
N ASN A 3 -12.22 -24.03 48.78
CA ASN A 3 -13.50 -23.56 48.25
C ASN A 3 -13.32 -23.13 46.80
N MET A 4 -13.78 -23.76 45.80
CA MET A 4 -14.91 -24.48 45.26
C MET A 4 -16.27 -23.78 45.43
N PHE A 5 -16.78 -23.15 44.37
CA PHE A 5 -18.19 -22.82 44.04
C PHE A 5 -18.26 -22.64 42.51
N LEU A 6 -18.95 -23.39 41.89
CA LEU A 6 -20.28 -23.99 41.65
C LEU A 6 -20.94 -23.39 40.39
N PHE A 7 -21.19 -24.26 39.47
CA PHE A 7 -22.01 -24.12 38.24
C PHE A 7 -23.42 -23.67 38.52
N HIS A 8 -24.02 -22.86 37.64
CA HIS A 8 -25.42 -22.89 37.37
C HIS A 8 -25.70 -22.89 35.88
N ALA A 9 -26.23 -24.02 35.43
CA ALA A 9 -26.86 -24.20 34.15
C ALA A 9 -28.30 -23.72 34.21
N PHE A 10 -28.79 -23.06 33.19
CA PHE A 10 -30.22 -22.87 32.97
C PHE A 10 -30.62 -23.43 31.61
N ARG A 11 -31.54 -24.38 31.67
CA ARG A 11 -32.15 -25.15 30.59
C ARG A 11 -33.50 -24.56 30.18
N ALA A 12 -33.89 -24.95 28.95
CA ALA A 12 -35.25 -25.19 28.42
C ALA A 12 -35.88 -23.97 27.72
N ALA A 13 -36.22 -24.05 26.50
CA ALA A 13 -36.94 -24.89 25.53
C ALA A 13 -38.32 -24.29 25.17
N PRO A 14 -39.10 -24.74 24.17
CA PRO A 14 -39.22 -24.09 22.87
C PRO A 14 -40.67 -23.62 22.61
N GLY A 15 -40.87 -22.79 21.61
CA GLY A 15 -42.21 -22.36 21.19
C GLY A 15 -42.35 -22.34 19.67
N LEU A 16 -43.07 -23.31 19.13
CA LEU A 16 -43.62 -23.41 17.77
C LEU A 16 -44.83 -22.52 17.60
N ALA A 17 -44.97 -21.83 16.47
CA ALA A 17 -46.21 -21.49 15.74
C ALA A 17 -45.77 -20.86 14.41
N LEU A 18 -45.92 -21.44 13.27
CA LEU A 18 -46.98 -21.98 12.41
C LEU A 18 -47.82 -20.86 11.73
N MET A 19 -47.69 -20.83 10.39
CA MET A 19 -48.65 -20.43 9.33
C MET A 19 -49.00 -18.94 9.12
N ALA A 20 -48.78 -18.42 7.89
CA ALA A 20 -49.81 -18.46 6.83
C ALA A 20 -49.25 -17.97 5.48
N LEU A 21 -49.52 -18.78 4.46
CA LEU A 21 -49.44 -18.45 3.03
C LEU A 21 -50.57 -17.45 2.68
N LEU A 22 -50.26 -16.48 1.79
CA LEU A 22 -51.22 -15.98 0.82
C LEU A 22 -50.49 -15.61 -0.47
N ALA A 23 -50.81 -16.37 -1.52
CA ALA A 23 -50.48 -16.10 -2.89
C ALA A 23 -51.41 -15.02 -3.45
N ALA A 24 -50.87 -14.11 -4.23
CA ALA A 24 -51.69 -13.34 -5.18
C ALA A 24 -50.87 -13.17 -6.48
N CYS A 25 -51.33 -13.84 -7.50
CA CYS A 25 -50.97 -13.63 -8.90
C CYS A 25 -51.48 -12.26 -9.37
N GLY A 26 -50.66 -11.53 -10.10
CA GLY A 26 -51.04 -10.37 -10.86
C GLY A 26 -50.13 -10.24 -12.07
N SER A 27 -50.65 -10.65 -13.21
CA SER A 27 -50.05 -10.50 -14.56
C SER A 27 -50.01 -9.04 -14.98
N GLY A 28 -48.86 -8.59 -15.52
CA GLY A 28 -48.72 -7.30 -16.18
C GLY A 28 -47.43 -7.26 -16.97
N ALA A 29 -47.55 -7.31 -18.28
CA ALA A 29 -46.45 -7.20 -19.22
C ALA A 29 -45.86 -5.77 -19.25
N GLY A 30 -44.56 -5.67 -19.54
CA GLY A 30 -44.01 -4.44 -20.10
C GLY A 30 -42.69 -4.00 -19.56
N ASP A 31 -41.72 -4.13 -20.42
CA ASP A 31 -40.58 -3.22 -20.67
C ASP A 31 -39.27 -3.44 -19.92
N GLY A 32 -38.33 -3.83 -20.79
CA GLY A 32 -36.91 -3.93 -20.43
C GLY A 32 -36.30 -2.57 -20.11
N ARG A 33 -35.68 -2.51 -18.96
CA ARG A 33 -34.63 -1.53 -18.65
C ARG A 33 -33.58 -2.15 -17.77
N GLN A 34 -32.41 -2.28 -18.34
CA GLN A 34 -31.09 -2.24 -17.76
C GLN A 34 -31.06 -2.14 -16.23
N GLN A 35 -30.80 -3.25 -15.58
CA GLN A 35 -30.23 -3.21 -14.22
C GLN A 35 -28.81 -2.66 -14.36
N GLY A 36 -28.68 -1.37 -14.10
CA GLY A 36 -27.43 -0.70 -13.89
C GLY A 36 -26.69 -1.36 -12.74
N ALA A 37 -25.44 -1.69 -13.00
CA ALA A 37 -24.47 -2.10 -12.01
C ALA A 37 -24.17 -0.90 -11.09
N ASP A 38 -24.97 -0.72 -10.04
CA ASP A 38 -24.80 0.33 -9.05
C ASP A 38 -24.87 -0.26 -7.64
N SER A 39 -23.86 -1.08 -7.31
CA SER A 39 -23.71 -1.62 -5.96
C SER A 39 -22.24 -1.87 -5.59
N LEU A 40 -21.33 -0.95 -5.95
CA LEU A 40 -19.96 -0.94 -5.43
C LEU A 40 -19.53 0.47 -5.02
N ALA A 41 -20.43 1.25 -4.46
CA ALA A 41 -20.08 2.46 -3.74
C ALA A 41 -19.74 2.12 -2.29
N THR A 42 -18.71 1.29 -2.06
CA THR A 42 -17.99 1.29 -0.79
C THR A 42 -17.14 2.54 -0.79
N LYS A 43 -17.49 3.53 0.04
CA LYS A 43 -16.59 4.66 0.33
C LYS A 43 -15.22 4.09 0.69
N PRO A 44 -14.10 4.61 0.12
CA PRO A 44 -12.79 4.24 0.57
C PRO A 44 -12.68 4.59 2.06
N SER A 45 -12.43 3.62 2.91
CA SER A 45 -11.97 3.92 4.26
C SER A 45 -10.55 4.46 4.12
N ASP A 46 -10.27 5.63 4.71
CA ASP A 46 -8.95 6.29 4.71
C ASP A 46 -7.85 5.51 5.45
N LYS A 47 -8.00 4.20 5.61
CA LYS A 47 -7.08 3.30 6.32
C LYS A 47 -6.74 2.07 5.47
N GLU A 48 -6.25 2.29 4.26
CA GLU A 48 -5.69 1.20 3.47
C GLU A 48 -4.19 1.04 3.78
N THR A 49 -3.90 0.74 5.03
CA THR A 49 -2.59 0.26 5.44
C THR A 49 -2.63 -1.26 5.35
N GLU A 50 -1.79 -1.84 4.53
CA GLU A 50 -1.72 -3.29 4.42
C GLU A 50 -1.19 -3.87 5.72
N VAL A 51 -2.01 -4.67 6.42
CA VAL A 51 -1.59 -5.38 7.62
C VAL A 51 -1.06 -6.73 7.19
N LEU A 52 0.25 -6.88 7.28
CA LEU A 52 0.95 -8.12 6.96
C LEU A 52 1.14 -8.94 8.24
N ASN A 53 0.93 -10.26 8.14
CA ASN A 53 1.22 -11.20 9.21
C ASN A 53 2.40 -12.08 8.79
N VAL A 54 3.55 -11.89 9.43
CA VAL A 54 4.72 -12.74 9.23
C VAL A 54 5.21 -13.24 10.57
N GLY A 55 5.22 -14.56 10.72
CA GLY A 55 5.68 -15.19 11.97
C GLY A 55 4.84 -14.82 13.20
N GLY A 56 3.54 -14.56 13.05
CA GLY A 56 2.63 -14.15 14.13
C GLY A 56 2.73 -12.68 14.53
N ARG A 57 3.50 -11.87 13.81
CA ARG A 57 3.60 -10.42 14.01
C ARG A 57 2.83 -9.68 12.93
N PHE A 58 1.99 -8.75 13.38
CA PHE A 58 1.28 -7.83 12.50
C PHE A 58 2.08 -6.55 12.33
N PHE A 59 2.31 -6.14 11.11
CA PHE A 59 2.89 -4.84 10.78
C PHE A 59 2.20 -4.27 9.56
N SER A 60 2.30 -2.97 9.44
CA SER A 60 1.57 -2.18 8.48
C SER A 60 2.56 -1.49 7.55
N VAL A 61 2.40 -1.71 6.25
CA VAL A 61 3.16 -1.00 5.22
C VAL A 61 2.23 0.00 4.55
N PRO A 62 2.58 1.29 4.52
CA PRO A 62 1.79 2.27 3.79
C PRO A 62 1.70 1.89 2.31
N SER A 63 0.51 1.98 1.73
CA SER A 63 0.38 1.78 0.29
C SER A 63 1.14 2.87 -0.47
N PRO A 64 1.60 2.62 -1.72
CA PRO A 64 2.28 3.62 -2.53
C PRO A 64 1.48 4.92 -2.68
N VAL A 65 0.15 4.82 -2.78
CA VAL A 65 -0.75 5.99 -2.87
C VAL A 65 -0.72 6.80 -1.57
N GLN A 66 -0.74 6.15 -0.41
CA GLN A 66 -0.66 6.83 0.89
C GLN A 66 0.70 7.52 1.08
N ALA A 67 1.79 6.88 0.64
CA ALA A 67 3.12 7.51 0.66
C ALA A 67 3.15 8.77 -0.21
N ALA A 68 2.63 8.70 -1.44
CA ALA A 68 2.56 9.83 -2.36
C ALA A 68 1.68 10.97 -1.84
N LEU A 69 0.51 10.64 -1.26
CA LEU A 69 -0.38 11.63 -0.63
C LEU A 69 0.31 12.36 0.53
N ALA A 70 1.07 11.64 1.34
CA ALA A 70 1.80 12.25 2.44
C ALA A 70 2.88 13.23 1.98
N ILE A 71 3.59 12.92 0.89
CA ILE A 71 4.55 13.83 0.26
C ILE A 71 3.85 15.13 -0.15
N LYS A 72 2.71 15.01 -0.85
CA LYS A 72 1.91 16.17 -1.29
C LYS A 72 1.35 16.97 -0.12
N GLN A 73 0.78 16.30 0.90
CA GLN A 73 0.23 16.95 2.10
C GLN A 73 1.29 17.66 2.93
N ALA A 74 2.52 17.14 2.94
CA ALA A 74 3.67 17.79 3.55
C ALA A 74 4.15 19.04 2.78
N GLY A 75 3.55 19.35 1.62
CA GLY A 75 3.93 20.50 0.78
C GLY A 75 5.27 20.31 0.06
N LEU A 76 5.78 19.08 -0.06
CA LEU A 76 6.99 18.80 -0.81
C LEU A 76 6.72 18.93 -2.31
N LYS A 77 7.73 19.39 -3.06
CA LYS A 77 7.63 19.63 -4.49
C LYS A 77 7.66 18.31 -5.28
N TYR A 78 6.90 18.28 -6.37
CA TYR A 78 6.97 17.20 -7.34
C TYR A 78 8.33 17.16 -8.03
N GLN A 79 9.05 16.06 -7.86
CA GLN A 79 10.40 15.83 -8.40
C GLN A 79 10.33 14.80 -9.53
N LYS A 80 9.85 15.23 -10.70
CA LYS A 80 9.61 14.34 -11.85
C LYS A 80 10.85 13.54 -12.26
N ASP A 81 12.01 14.18 -12.21
CA ASP A 81 13.28 13.60 -12.64
C ASP A 81 13.84 12.57 -11.66
N GLN A 82 13.23 12.44 -10.49
CA GLN A 82 13.60 11.44 -9.49
C GLN A 82 12.92 10.09 -9.70
N MET A 83 11.88 10.02 -10.54
CA MET A 83 11.23 8.76 -10.89
C MET A 83 12.14 7.89 -11.77
N ALA A 84 11.96 6.56 -11.67
CA ALA A 84 12.77 5.60 -12.41
C ALA A 84 12.57 5.70 -13.94
N PRO A 85 13.63 5.49 -14.74
CA PRO A 85 13.52 5.43 -16.20
C PRO A 85 12.66 4.25 -16.64
N LEU A 86 11.71 4.48 -17.55
CA LEU A 86 10.75 3.44 -17.98
C LEU A 86 11.37 2.38 -18.91
N GLU A 87 12.42 2.73 -19.62
CA GLU A 87 13.19 1.83 -20.50
C GLU A 87 13.87 0.68 -19.76
N LYS A 88 14.10 0.82 -18.46
CA LYS A 88 14.62 -0.26 -17.62
C LYS A 88 13.73 -1.51 -17.64
N GLY A 89 12.40 -1.33 -17.76
CA GLY A 89 11.43 -2.42 -17.83
C GLY A 89 11.64 -3.37 -19.02
N ASP A 90 12.20 -2.88 -20.11
CA ASP A 90 12.48 -3.70 -21.29
C ASP A 90 13.77 -4.53 -21.13
N ALA A 91 14.75 -4.04 -20.38
CA ALA A 91 16.07 -4.64 -20.20
C ALA A 91 16.10 -5.76 -19.15
N VAL A 92 15.26 -5.74 -18.12
CA VAL A 92 15.30 -6.72 -17.02
C VAL A 92 14.75 -8.08 -17.43
N THR A 93 15.49 -9.14 -17.09
CA THR A 93 15.12 -10.53 -17.40
C THR A 93 14.99 -11.40 -16.15
N ALA A 94 15.77 -11.13 -15.09
CA ALA A 94 15.69 -11.90 -13.85
C ALA A 94 14.36 -11.62 -13.12
N ARG A 95 13.70 -12.67 -12.62
CA ARG A 95 12.39 -12.61 -11.93
C ARG A 95 12.39 -11.60 -10.77
N MET A 96 13.44 -11.62 -9.93
CA MET A 96 13.57 -10.67 -8.83
C MET A 96 13.70 -9.22 -9.34
N ALA A 97 14.52 -8.97 -10.38
CA ALA A 97 14.70 -7.64 -10.96
C ALA A 97 13.39 -7.12 -11.58
N GLN A 98 12.62 -7.98 -12.25
CA GLN A 98 11.30 -7.63 -12.78
C GLN A 98 10.33 -7.28 -11.64
N ALA A 99 10.32 -8.06 -10.56
CA ALA A 99 9.45 -7.84 -9.41
C ALA A 99 9.81 -6.56 -8.64
N THR A 100 11.09 -6.33 -8.36
CA THR A 100 11.53 -5.10 -7.68
C THR A 100 11.24 -3.87 -8.53
N LEU A 101 11.47 -3.92 -9.83
CA LEU A 101 11.14 -2.82 -10.74
C LEU A 101 9.64 -2.57 -10.85
N LEU A 102 8.82 -3.62 -10.78
CA LEU A 102 7.35 -3.49 -10.69
C LEU A 102 6.94 -2.69 -9.44
N GLY A 103 7.56 -2.95 -8.30
CA GLY A 103 7.35 -2.20 -7.06
C GLY A 103 7.74 -0.73 -7.19
N VAL A 104 8.89 -0.44 -7.78
CA VAL A 104 9.36 0.93 -8.06
C VAL A 104 8.35 1.67 -8.96
N TYR A 105 7.95 1.07 -10.08
CA TYR A 105 6.97 1.69 -10.98
C TYR A 105 5.59 1.87 -10.33
N GLY A 106 5.22 1.00 -9.41
CA GLY A 106 4.00 1.17 -8.61
C GLY A 106 4.05 2.44 -7.75
N ALA A 107 5.17 2.70 -7.09
CA ALA A 107 5.37 3.92 -6.31
C ALA A 107 5.41 5.17 -7.21
N ASP A 108 6.13 5.11 -8.33
CA ASP A 108 6.21 6.19 -9.32
C ASP A 108 4.85 6.54 -9.93
N MET A 109 4.04 5.52 -10.29
CA MET A 109 2.69 5.73 -10.81
C MET A 109 1.82 6.46 -9.79
N SER A 110 1.88 6.05 -8.53
CA SER A 110 1.14 6.70 -7.44
C SER A 110 1.58 8.14 -7.24
N TYR A 111 2.89 8.39 -7.27
CA TYR A 111 3.47 9.72 -7.11
C TYR A 111 3.07 10.65 -8.26
N ALA A 112 3.18 10.21 -9.51
CA ALA A 112 2.74 10.96 -10.69
C ALA A 112 1.23 11.24 -10.65
N THR A 113 0.42 10.25 -10.25
CA THR A 113 -1.05 10.38 -10.15
C THR A 113 -1.45 11.44 -9.14
N VAL A 114 -0.87 11.39 -7.93
CA VAL A 114 -1.16 12.35 -6.85
C VAL A 114 -0.76 13.78 -7.24
N HIS A 115 0.31 13.92 -8.02
CA HIS A 115 0.78 15.21 -8.53
C HIS A 115 0.16 15.61 -9.88
N LYS A 116 -0.86 14.90 -10.36
CA LYS A 116 -1.63 15.19 -11.59
C LYS A 116 -0.80 15.12 -12.88
N ASP A 117 0.32 14.41 -12.89
CA ASP A 117 1.07 14.09 -14.10
C ASP A 117 0.47 12.83 -14.76
N GLY A 118 -0.69 13.00 -15.40
CA GLY A 118 -1.43 11.90 -16.01
C GLY A 118 -0.68 11.23 -17.16
N GLN A 119 0.17 11.98 -17.89
CA GLN A 119 0.99 11.41 -18.97
C GLN A 119 2.05 10.46 -18.39
N ARG A 120 2.78 10.88 -17.35
CA ARG A 120 3.77 10.03 -16.68
C ARG A 120 3.10 8.82 -16.03
N ALA A 121 1.97 9.03 -15.35
CA ALA A 121 1.23 7.95 -14.70
C ALA A 121 0.76 6.89 -15.72
N LEU A 122 0.23 7.31 -16.89
CA LEU A 122 -0.17 6.39 -17.95
C LEU A 122 1.02 5.63 -18.55
N ALA A 123 2.13 6.32 -18.85
CA ALA A 123 3.33 5.68 -19.36
C ALA A 123 3.90 4.65 -18.36
N THR A 124 3.86 4.97 -17.08
CA THR A 124 4.29 4.05 -16.01
C THR A 124 3.35 2.84 -15.90
N LEU A 125 2.02 3.04 -16.03
CA LEU A 125 1.06 1.93 -16.05
C LEU A 125 1.31 0.97 -17.22
N GLN A 126 1.65 1.48 -18.40
CA GLN A 126 2.01 0.65 -19.55
C GLN A 126 3.30 -0.17 -19.30
N ALA A 127 4.28 0.42 -18.61
CA ALA A 127 5.49 -0.31 -18.21
C ALA A 127 5.18 -1.39 -17.15
N ILE A 128 4.27 -1.11 -16.21
CA ILE A 128 3.74 -2.07 -15.24
C ILE A 128 3.04 -3.25 -15.94
N GLU A 129 2.20 -2.96 -16.94
CA GLU A 129 1.51 -3.99 -17.75
C GLU A 129 2.52 -4.94 -18.42
N LYS A 130 3.56 -4.39 -19.05
CA LYS A 130 4.63 -5.19 -19.68
C LYS A 130 5.40 -6.05 -18.67
N LEU A 131 5.76 -5.50 -17.51
CA LEU A 131 6.44 -6.26 -16.44
C LEU A 131 5.53 -7.33 -15.86
N GLY A 132 4.24 -7.01 -15.68
CA GLY A 132 3.24 -7.98 -15.22
C GLY A 132 3.12 -9.18 -16.17
N ALA A 133 3.16 -8.93 -17.48
CA ALA A 133 3.18 -10.01 -18.48
C ALA A 133 4.43 -10.88 -18.39
N LYS A 134 5.63 -10.28 -18.18
CA LYS A 134 6.89 -11.02 -17.99
C LYS A 134 6.89 -11.86 -16.71
N LEU A 135 6.20 -11.42 -15.66
CA LEU A 135 6.08 -12.10 -14.38
C LEU A 135 4.92 -13.11 -14.34
N GLU A 136 4.22 -13.30 -15.48
CA GLU A 136 3.06 -14.18 -15.61
C GLU A 136 1.92 -13.83 -14.64
N LEU A 137 1.77 -12.52 -14.34
CA LEU A 137 0.73 -12.02 -13.43
C LEU A 137 -0.67 -12.01 -14.07
N GLY A 138 -0.83 -12.68 -15.21
CA GLY A 138 -2.10 -12.93 -15.87
C GLY A 138 -2.90 -11.64 -16.12
N ASN A 139 -4.20 -11.68 -15.77
CA ASN A 139 -5.12 -10.58 -16.00
C ASN A 139 -5.11 -9.48 -14.90
N ALA A 140 -4.13 -9.51 -13.98
CA ALA A 140 -4.04 -8.49 -12.93
C ALA A 140 -3.86 -7.07 -13.49
N PHE A 141 -3.25 -6.97 -14.67
CA PHE A 141 -3.02 -5.71 -15.41
C PHE A 141 -3.56 -5.84 -16.83
N ASP A 142 -4.86 -6.05 -16.98
CA ASP A 142 -5.48 -6.23 -18.27
C ASP A 142 -5.70 -4.91 -19.02
N LYS A 143 -5.99 -5.03 -20.32
CA LYS A 143 -6.27 -3.88 -21.19
C LYS A 143 -7.46 -3.05 -20.70
N ALA A 144 -8.44 -3.67 -20.04
CA ALA A 144 -9.59 -2.96 -19.49
C ALA A 144 -9.19 -2.04 -18.34
N LEU A 145 -8.20 -2.44 -17.54
CA LEU A 145 -7.61 -1.61 -16.49
C LEU A 145 -6.96 -0.36 -17.06
N VAL A 146 -6.16 -0.50 -18.14
CA VAL A 146 -5.50 0.63 -18.81
C VAL A 146 -6.54 1.59 -19.42
N GLU A 147 -7.57 1.09 -20.06
CA GLU A 147 -8.64 1.93 -20.65
C GLU A 147 -9.45 2.67 -19.57
N ARG A 148 -9.72 2.02 -18.42
CA ARG A 148 -10.36 2.70 -17.28
C ARG A 148 -9.48 3.82 -16.73
N PHE A 149 -8.17 3.60 -16.63
CA PHE A 149 -7.23 4.64 -16.20
C PHE A 149 -7.29 5.84 -17.15
N LYS A 150 -7.19 5.62 -18.46
CA LYS A 150 -7.28 6.67 -19.48
C LYS A 150 -8.58 7.46 -19.38
N ALA A 151 -9.70 6.77 -19.21
CA ALA A 151 -11.02 7.40 -19.10
C ALA A 151 -11.16 8.29 -17.85
N ASN A 152 -10.34 8.08 -16.83
CA ASN A 152 -10.41 8.78 -15.54
C ASN A 152 -9.26 9.77 -15.30
N MET A 153 -8.36 9.99 -16.28
CA MET A 153 -7.20 10.87 -16.12
C MET A 153 -7.55 12.33 -15.74
N GLY A 154 -8.79 12.76 -15.99
CA GLY A 154 -9.27 14.10 -15.60
C GLY A 154 -9.74 14.22 -14.14
N SER A 155 -9.85 13.13 -13.38
CA SER A 155 -10.39 13.11 -12.03
C SER A 155 -9.37 12.53 -11.04
N GLU A 156 -8.84 13.38 -10.14
CA GLU A 156 -7.87 12.97 -9.11
C GLU A 156 -8.42 11.85 -8.23
N ASP A 157 -9.67 12.01 -7.74
CA ASP A 157 -10.32 11.01 -6.88
C ASP A 157 -10.50 9.66 -7.58
N SER A 158 -10.84 9.70 -8.86
CA SER A 158 -11.00 8.48 -9.66
C SER A 158 -9.67 7.78 -9.89
N LEU A 159 -8.60 8.53 -10.17
CA LEU A 159 -7.25 8.00 -10.35
C LEU A 159 -6.70 7.39 -9.05
N LEU A 160 -6.94 8.05 -7.90
CA LEU A 160 -6.52 7.53 -6.60
C LEU A 160 -7.25 6.22 -6.26
N ARG A 161 -8.58 6.18 -6.43
CA ARG A 161 -9.36 4.94 -6.26
C ARG A 161 -8.91 3.84 -7.20
N PHE A 162 -8.67 4.18 -8.46
CA PHE A 162 -8.20 3.24 -9.46
C PHE A 162 -6.82 2.67 -9.09
N SER A 163 -5.86 3.52 -8.72
CA SER A 163 -4.53 3.07 -8.29
C SER A 163 -4.62 2.12 -7.10
N GLY A 164 -5.43 2.44 -6.08
CA GLY A 164 -5.66 1.55 -4.94
C GLY A 164 -6.30 0.21 -5.34
N MET A 165 -7.26 0.21 -6.27
CA MET A 165 -7.86 -1.03 -6.78
C MET A 165 -6.86 -1.88 -7.56
N ALA A 166 -6.03 -1.27 -8.40
CA ALA A 166 -5.01 -1.96 -9.18
C ALA A 166 -3.96 -2.64 -8.28
N PHE A 167 -3.50 -1.96 -7.24
CA PHE A 167 -2.58 -2.54 -6.26
C PHE A 167 -3.20 -3.72 -5.50
N ARG A 168 -4.45 -3.59 -5.04
CA ARG A 168 -5.13 -4.70 -4.37
C ARG A 168 -5.34 -5.91 -5.28
N ALA A 169 -5.74 -5.69 -6.53
CA ALA A 169 -5.93 -6.76 -7.50
C ALA A 169 -4.61 -7.52 -7.76
N ALA A 170 -3.50 -6.78 -7.91
CA ALA A 170 -2.18 -7.35 -8.10
C ALA A 170 -1.73 -8.16 -6.86
N ASP A 171 -1.86 -7.60 -5.67
CA ASP A 171 -1.49 -8.27 -4.42
C ASP A 171 -2.34 -9.53 -4.18
N GLN A 172 -3.65 -9.46 -4.38
CA GLN A 172 -4.53 -10.63 -4.27
C GLN A 172 -4.17 -11.71 -5.28
N TYR A 173 -3.87 -11.32 -6.53
CA TYR A 173 -3.44 -12.27 -7.54
C TYR A 173 -2.15 -12.99 -7.15
N LEU A 174 -1.14 -12.23 -6.68
CA LEU A 174 0.13 -12.79 -6.21
C LEU A 174 -0.04 -13.76 -5.05
N LYS A 175 -0.87 -13.42 -4.07
CA LYS A 175 -1.18 -14.28 -2.93
C LYS A 175 -1.92 -15.56 -3.33
N THR A 176 -2.86 -15.46 -4.27
CA THR A 176 -3.66 -16.60 -4.75
C THR A 176 -2.82 -17.59 -5.58
N ASN A 177 -1.77 -17.10 -6.23
CA ASN A 177 -0.90 -17.93 -7.09
C ASN A 177 0.43 -18.33 -6.40
N ASP A 178 0.50 -18.27 -5.07
CA ASP A 178 1.69 -18.61 -4.26
C ASP A 178 2.97 -17.86 -4.65
N ALA A 179 2.83 -16.69 -5.31
CA ALA A 179 3.93 -15.83 -5.73
C ALA A 179 4.39 -14.91 -4.58
N HIS A 180 4.60 -15.49 -3.39
CA HIS A 180 4.98 -14.76 -2.18
C HIS A 180 6.34 -14.06 -2.32
N ASP A 181 7.26 -14.63 -3.10
CA ASP A 181 8.55 -14.05 -3.43
C ASP A 181 8.39 -12.74 -4.22
N VAL A 182 7.58 -12.76 -5.27
CA VAL A 182 7.27 -11.56 -6.08
C VAL A 182 6.61 -10.50 -5.23
N SER A 183 5.60 -10.87 -4.41
CA SER A 183 4.91 -9.94 -3.51
C SER A 183 5.88 -9.25 -2.55
N ALA A 184 6.80 -10.02 -1.93
CA ALA A 184 7.80 -9.48 -1.01
C ALA A 184 8.77 -8.50 -1.69
N TRP A 185 9.23 -8.82 -2.90
CA TRP A 185 10.14 -7.95 -3.66
C TRP A 185 9.45 -6.68 -4.15
N VAL A 186 8.21 -6.78 -4.65
CA VAL A 186 7.38 -5.63 -5.04
C VAL A 186 7.18 -4.69 -3.85
N LEU A 187 6.82 -5.25 -2.69
CA LEU A 187 6.60 -4.50 -1.46
C LEU A 187 7.86 -3.75 -1.01
N ALA A 188 8.99 -4.46 -0.91
CA ALA A 188 10.26 -3.89 -0.46
C ALA A 188 10.74 -2.77 -1.38
N ALA A 189 10.71 -3.00 -2.70
CA ALA A 189 11.18 -2.04 -3.69
C ALA A 189 10.25 -0.82 -3.79
N GLY A 190 8.94 -1.01 -3.74
CA GLY A 190 7.97 0.09 -3.72
C GLY A 190 8.11 0.97 -2.48
N TRP A 191 8.41 0.38 -1.31
CA TRP A 191 8.70 1.12 -0.10
C TRP A 191 10.01 1.91 -0.21
N VAL A 192 11.08 1.30 -0.75
CA VAL A 192 12.37 1.99 -0.98
C VAL A 192 12.17 3.19 -1.91
N GLU A 193 11.41 3.03 -3.00
CA GLU A 193 11.12 4.13 -3.92
C GLU A 193 10.29 5.23 -3.25
N GLY A 194 9.28 4.87 -2.44
CA GLY A 194 8.51 5.84 -1.66
C GLY A 194 9.38 6.66 -0.68
N MET A 195 10.36 6.01 -0.04
CA MET A 195 11.35 6.68 0.79
C MET A 195 12.27 7.59 -0.04
N HIS A 196 12.72 7.13 -1.22
CA HIS A 196 13.53 7.93 -2.14
C HIS A 196 12.80 9.21 -2.57
N LEU A 197 11.56 9.09 -3.04
CA LEU A 197 10.74 10.23 -3.47
C LEU A 197 10.44 11.20 -2.31
N THR A 198 10.27 10.68 -1.09
CA THR A 198 10.09 11.52 0.11
C THR A 198 11.32 12.35 0.42
N LEU A 199 12.52 11.76 0.25
CA LEU A 199 13.80 12.40 0.58
C LEU A 199 14.36 13.23 -0.58
N ALA A 200 13.77 13.17 -1.77
CA ALA A 200 14.24 13.87 -2.95
C ALA A 200 14.14 15.40 -2.84
N ASP A 201 13.15 15.91 -2.11
CA ASP A 201 13.02 17.37 -1.87
C ASP A 201 13.90 17.79 -0.69
N PRO A 202 14.83 18.75 -0.88
CA PRO A 202 15.65 19.29 0.22
C PRO A 202 14.85 19.88 1.38
N ALA A 203 13.58 20.20 1.17
CA ALA A 203 12.69 20.68 2.23
C ALA A 203 12.28 19.56 3.21
N ALA A 204 12.41 18.29 2.84
CA ALA A 204 12.06 17.14 3.68
C ALA A 204 12.74 17.20 5.06
N GLY A 205 14.03 17.54 5.11
CA GLY A 205 14.80 17.64 6.36
C GLY A 205 14.40 18.76 7.31
N ARG A 206 13.58 19.72 6.85
CA ARG A 206 13.06 20.83 7.65
C ARG A 206 11.57 20.72 7.94
N ASN A 207 10.93 19.64 7.49
CA ASN A 207 9.49 19.43 7.66
C ASN A 207 9.25 18.41 8.79
N ALA A 208 8.71 18.92 9.93
CA ALA A 208 8.47 18.10 11.12
C ALA A 208 7.54 16.90 10.85
N ALA A 209 6.52 17.06 9.98
CA ALA A 209 5.62 15.96 9.62
C ALA A 209 6.33 14.88 8.81
N VAL A 210 7.26 15.27 7.92
CA VAL A 210 8.09 14.33 7.16
C VAL A 210 9.06 13.59 8.08
N LEU A 211 9.73 14.30 9.01
CA LEU A 211 10.64 13.68 9.98
C LEU A 211 9.92 12.69 10.89
N ALA A 212 8.72 13.05 11.40
CA ALA A 212 7.88 12.14 12.18
C ALA A 212 7.57 10.87 11.38
N ARG A 213 7.17 11.03 10.12
CA ARG A 213 6.85 9.90 9.22
C ARG A 213 8.07 9.03 8.92
N ILE A 214 9.27 9.62 8.73
CA ILE A 214 10.52 8.86 8.58
C ILE A 214 10.78 8.02 9.84
N GLY A 215 10.55 8.58 11.04
CA GLY A 215 10.68 7.84 12.29
C GLY A 215 9.73 6.63 12.38
N GLU A 216 8.48 6.79 11.93
CA GLU A 216 7.49 5.70 11.86
C GLU A 216 7.91 4.58 10.91
N GLN A 217 8.67 4.89 9.84
CA GLN A 217 9.14 3.89 8.89
C GLN A 217 10.11 2.85 9.47
N LYS A 218 10.67 3.10 10.66
CA LYS A 218 11.51 2.12 11.36
C LYS A 218 10.79 0.79 11.60
N GLY A 219 9.55 0.85 12.09
CA GLY A 219 8.72 -0.35 12.30
C GLY A 219 8.31 -1.02 10.99
N THR A 220 8.01 -0.22 9.96
CA THR A 220 7.72 -0.71 8.62
C THR A 220 8.90 -1.48 8.03
N LEU A 221 10.13 -0.94 8.18
CA LEU A 221 11.35 -1.57 7.71
C LEU A 221 11.63 -2.90 8.43
N ASP A 222 11.36 -2.99 9.74
CA ASP A 222 11.48 -4.25 10.49
C ASP A 222 10.54 -5.33 9.91
N GLY A 223 9.34 -4.94 9.51
CA GLY A 223 8.40 -5.83 8.84
C GLY A 223 8.87 -6.27 7.45
N ILE A 224 9.34 -5.33 6.63
CA ILE A 224 9.88 -5.62 5.29
C ILE A 224 11.07 -6.57 5.39
N LEU A 225 11.99 -6.34 6.32
CA LEU A 225 13.12 -7.23 6.59
C LEU A 225 12.65 -8.65 6.90
N ALA A 226 11.64 -8.81 7.76
CA ALA A 226 11.11 -10.12 8.11
C ALA A 226 10.49 -10.85 6.90
N VAL A 227 9.75 -10.12 6.05
CA VAL A 227 9.15 -10.70 4.84
C VAL A 227 10.21 -11.13 3.84
N VAL A 228 11.16 -10.25 3.52
CA VAL A 228 12.22 -10.54 2.53
C VAL A 228 13.15 -11.66 3.02
N ASP A 229 13.47 -11.70 4.33
CA ASP A 229 14.26 -12.79 4.93
C ASP A 229 13.51 -14.12 4.85
N GLY A 230 12.20 -14.11 5.12
CA GLY A 230 11.35 -15.31 5.08
C GLY A 230 11.26 -16.00 3.71
N ILE A 231 11.37 -15.21 2.62
CA ILE A 231 11.35 -15.74 1.25
C ILE A 231 12.76 -16.05 0.70
N ASN A 232 13.82 -15.68 1.40
CA ASN A 232 15.21 -15.74 0.89
C ASN A 232 15.87 -17.11 1.10
N LYS A 233 15.16 -18.20 0.82
CA LYS A 233 15.66 -19.56 1.02
C LYS A 233 16.87 -19.91 0.14
N GLU A 234 16.92 -19.33 -1.07
CA GLU A 234 17.95 -19.60 -2.08
C GLU A 234 19.01 -18.49 -2.16
N GLY A 235 18.94 -17.48 -1.29
CA GLY A 235 19.91 -16.39 -1.24
C GLY A 235 19.76 -15.30 -2.31
N HIS A 236 18.73 -15.36 -3.14
CA HIS A 236 18.50 -14.38 -4.23
C HIS A 236 18.35 -12.95 -3.70
N SER A 237 17.85 -12.78 -2.47
CA SER A 237 17.62 -11.47 -1.85
C SER A 237 18.80 -10.99 -0.97
N ASN A 238 19.93 -11.69 -0.94
CA ASN A 238 21.04 -11.37 -0.01
C ASN A 238 21.49 -9.92 -0.09
N ALA A 239 21.70 -9.40 -1.31
CA ALA A 239 22.15 -8.02 -1.51
C ALA A 239 21.08 -7.00 -1.05
N LEU A 240 19.81 -7.24 -1.36
CA LEU A 240 18.69 -6.42 -0.91
C LEU A 240 18.58 -6.44 0.62
N LEU A 241 18.64 -7.62 1.24
CA LEU A 241 18.61 -7.78 2.69
C LEU A 241 19.78 -7.07 3.38
N ALA A 242 20.99 -7.17 2.83
CA ALA A 242 22.13 -6.47 3.37
C ALA A 242 21.92 -4.95 3.36
N GLY A 243 21.46 -4.39 2.26
CA GLY A 243 21.15 -2.96 2.15
C GLY A 243 20.03 -2.51 3.08
N LEU A 244 18.95 -3.29 3.21
CA LEU A 244 17.86 -3.00 4.14
C LEU A 244 18.34 -3.04 5.60
N LYS A 245 19.22 -3.97 5.97
CA LYS A 245 19.84 -4.02 7.31
C LYS A 245 20.73 -2.81 7.58
N GLU A 246 21.49 -2.35 6.59
CA GLU A 246 22.29 -1.12 6.70
C GLU A 246 21.38 0.12 6.91
N LEU A 247 20.31 0.23 6.12
CA LEU A 247 19.33 1.31 6.30
C LEU A 247 18.69 1.24 7.70
N ARG A 248 18.38 0.04 8.19
CA ARG A 248 17.82 -0.14 9.53
C ARG A 248 18.75 0.34 10.62
N ARG A 249 20.06 0.10 10.48
CA ARG A 249 21.09 0.64 11.42
C ARG A 249 21.12 2.16 11.38
N ALA A 250 21.09 2.79 10.19
CA ALA A 250 21.04 4.25 10.08
C ALA A 250 19.82 4.86 10.78
N MET A 251 18.71 4.12 10.86
CA MET A 251 17.48 4.54 11.54
C MET A 251 17.46 4.21 13.05
N GLU A 252 18.46 3.52 13.58
CA GLU A 252 18.41 2.98 14.95
C GLU A 252 18.31 4.06 16.03
N GLY A 253 19.06 5.16 15.87
CA GLY A 253 19.09 6.29 16.80
C GLY A 253 17.88 7.21 16.77
N ILE A 254 16.94 7.04 15.84
CA ILE A 254 15.73 7.87 15.79
C ILE A 254 14.87 7.62 17.02
N LYS A 255 14.62 8.70 17.75
CA LYS A 255 13.68 8.71 18.88
C LYS A 255 12.32 9.17 18.38
N THR A 256 11.31 8.34 18.56
CA THR A 256 9.93 8.68 18.24
C THR A 256 9.12 8.87 19.51
N THR A 257 8.28 9.91 19.54
CA THR A 257 7.34 10.15 20.63
C THR A 257 5.93 10.14 20.04
N TYR A 258 5.05 9.37 20.67
CA TYR A 258 3.64 9.29 20.30
C TYR A 258 2.79 9.87 21.43
N VAL A 259 2.00 10.88 21.12
CA VAL A 259 1.04 11.49 22.03
C VAL A 259 -0.35 11.04 21.61
N TYR A 260 -0.95 10.20 22.44
CA TYR A 260 -2.31 9.73 22.19
C TYR A 260 -3.30 10.85 22.54
N GLU A 261 -4.20 11.12 21.59
CA GLU A 261 -5.41 11.91 21.80
C GLU A 261 -6.61 11.06 21.38
N ALA A 262 -7.68 11.07 22.18
CA ALA A 262 -8.88 10.31 21.88
C ALA A 262 -9.47 10.78 20.52
N PRO A 263 -9.90 9.86 19.66
CA PRO A 263 -10.50 10.23 18.40
C PRO A 263 -11.85 10.92 18.63
N VAL A 264 -12.17 11.91 17.79
CA VAL A 264 -13.45 12.63 17.83
C VAL A 264 -14.25 12.27 16.58
N THR A 265 -15.47 11.77 16.78
CA THR A 265 -16.37 11.42 15.67
C THR A 265 -17.42 12.49 15.46
N ASP A 266 -17.44 13.08 14.26
CA ASP A 266 -18.52 13.89 13.76
C ASP A 266 -19.50 12.98 13.00
N ALA A 267 -20.61 12.66 13.64
CA ALA A 267 -21.62 11.78 13.07
C ALA A 267 -22.35 12.41 11.87
N ALA A 268 -22.50 13.75 11.85
CA ALA A 268 -23.15 14.46 10.76
C ALA A 268 -22.27 14.46 9.49
N ALA A 269 -20.98 14.68 9.66
CA ALA A 269 -20.00 14.58 8.57
C ALA A 269 -19.58 13.14 8.26
N LYS A 270 -20.03 12.14 9.04
CA LYS A 270 -19.61 10.72 8.95
C LYS A 270 -18.07 10.58 8.97
N THR A 271 -17.40 11.39 9.77
CA THR A 271 -15.95 11.48 9.82
C THR A 271 -15.46 11.30 11.25
N THR A 272 -14.42 10.50 11.43
CA THR A 272 -13.71 10.36 12.70
C THR A 272 -12.33 11.01 12.55
N TYR A 273 -12.04 11.99 13.40
CA TYR A 273 -10.76 12.68 13.46
C TYR A 273 -9.83 11.93 14.42
N ILE A 274 -8.68 11.53 13.93
CA ILE A 274 -7.60 10.94 14.73
C ILE A 274 -6.63 12.09 15.07
N ASN A 275 -6.62 12.50 16.33
CA ASN A 275 -5.88 13.68 16.79
C ASN A 275 -4.52 13.35 17.40
N SER A 276 -4.21 12.06 17.55
CA SER A 276 -2.91 11.59 18.07
C SER A 276 -1.77 12.07 17.17
N LYS A 277 -0.65 12.44 17.79
CA LYS A 277 0.50 13.03 17.11
C LYS A 277 1.75 12.17 17.31
N SER A 278 2.48 11.98 16.23
CA SER A 278 3.83 11.41 16.27
C SER A 278 4.85 12.51 16.01
N THR A 279 5.96 12.46 16.71
CA THR A 279 7.15 13.29 16.44
C THR A 279 8.37 12.40 16.36
N ALA A 280 9.39 12.82 15.63
CA ALA A 280 10.67 12.14 15.59
C ALA A 280 11.82 13.14 15.67
N GLU A 281 12.85 12.77 16.44
CA GLU A 281 14.12 13.49 16.50
C GLU A 281 15.08 12.84 15.51
N VAL A 282 15.37 13.52 14.41
CA VAL A 282 16.30 13.08 13.35
C VAL A 282 17.30 14.19 13.10
N SER A 283 18.58 13.94 13.34
CA SER A 283 19.61 14.95 13.04
C SER A 283 19.82 15.09 11.51
N ALA A 284 20.41 16.18 11.08
CA ALA A 284 20.72 16.41 9.68
C ALA A 284 21.71 15.35 9.13
N GLU A 285 22.69 14.95 9.94
CA GLU A 285 23.66 13.92 9.60
C GLU A 285 22.99 12.55 9.47
N GLN A 286 22.11 12.21 10.41
CA GLN A 286 21.35 10.96 10.37
C GLN A 286 20.41 10.91 9.16
N LEU A 287 19.74 12.02 8.85
CA LEU A 287 18.89 12.12 7.66
C LEU A 287 19.69 11.93 6.37
N ALA A 288 20.88 12.54 6.29
CA ALA A 288 21.78 12.40 5.14
C ALA A 288 22.26 10.94 4.99
N GLU A 289 22.58 10.26 6.10
CA GLU A 289 22.94 8.84 6.09
C GLU A 289 21.77 7.97 5.59
N ILE A 290 20.57 8.19 6.12
CA ILE A 290 19.34 7.49 5.68
C ILE A 290 19.13 7.71 4.17
N ALA A 291 19.22 8.95 3.68
CA ALA A 291 19.05 9.26 2.27
C ALA A 291 20.10 8.55 1.40
N ALA A 292 21.37 8.49 1.84
CA ALA A 292 22.43 7.78 1.15
C ALA A 292 22.17 6.26 1.09
N LYS A 293 21.69 5.64 2.17
CA LYS A 293 21.35 4.20 2.21
C LYS A 293 20.14 3.91 1.33
N VAL A 294 19.12 4.76 1.32
CA VAL A 294 17.95 4.64 0.43
C VAL A 294 18.38 4.74 -1.03
N ALA A 295 19.23 5.72 -1.39
CA ALA A 295 19.75 5.87 -2.74
C ALA A 295 20.59 4.65 -3.18
N ALA A 296 21.42 4.10 -2.30
CA ALA A 296 22.21 2.91 -2.58
C ALA A 296 21.31 1.67 -2.84
N LEU A 297 20.27 1.47 -2.02
CA LEU A 297 19.27 0.40 -2.23
C LEU A 297 18.53 0.57 -3.55
N ARG A 298 18.09 1.79 -3.84
CA ARG A 298 17.42 2.10 -5.10
C ARG A 298 18.32 1.82 -6.32
N ASN A 299 19.58 2.21 -6.25
CA ASN A 299 20.55 1.92 -7.32
C ASN A 299 20.74 0.42 -7.49
N LEU A 300 20.80 -0.36 -6.40
CA LEU A 300 20.85 -1.82 -6.46
C LEU A 300 19.62 -2.41 -7.17
N ILE A 301 18.43 -1.88 -6.88
CA ILE A 301 17.17 -2.33 -7.48
C ILE A 301 17.11 -1.98 -8.98
N LEU A 302 17.66 -0.84 -9.36
CA LEU A 302 17.66 -0.35 -10.75
C LEU A 302 18.86 -0.80 -11.58
N ALA A 303 19.83 -1.52 -11.01
CA ALA A 303 20.99 -2.03 -11.74
C ALA A 303 20.61 -3.14 -12.72
#